data_2171c30474310cd91237174e243fd17c
#
_entry.id   2171c30474310cd91237174e243fd17c
#
_cell.length_a   1.000
_cell.length_b   1.000
_cell.length_c   1.000
_cell.angle_alpha   90.00
_cell.angle_beta   90.00
_cell.angle_gamma   90.00
#
_symmetry.space_group_name_H-M   'P 1'
#
loop_
_entity.id
_entity.type
_entity.pdbx_description
1 polymer ?
#
loop_
_entity_poly.entity_id
_entity_poly.type
_entity_poly.pdbx_seq_one_letter_code
_entity_poly.pdbx_strand_id
1 'polypeptide(L)'
;MNGKSRKKWLLVQPVSNTSMMVDSGSVSMPLNLMMVATLASELFEVDFIDERLGDRIPEDFSGYDVVAVTSRTLNAKKAFRIAEAAKKQGKIALLGGVHPTMSLDEAQAHATSVVYGEIESVWPELSQDVIDGAMKPLYRAEALKPMNAMLRPDFSFALRSRNSRKYSSRIPVLATKGCPVGCDFCTTPTIYGKNYRYRDIDLVLDEMRYHQQRLGKEAVNFSFMDDNISFRPKYFKELLGQMGWLNIRWNANISMNFLHDPEVAELAAWSGCELMSIGFESLNPETLKSMHKGSNRLDNYASVVKNLHDQKIAIQGYFMFGFDNDSEESFQMTYDFIMENRIDFPVFSLVTPFPGTPYFNEMKPRLRHFDWDKFDTYHYMFEPKGIGTEKFLENFVKIQKEVYGGRAIMRRMKGKPLNWVWLANLQMNRFTRALKPAMYL
;
A
#
# COMPACT_ATOMS: atom_id res chain seq x y z
N MET A 1 1.34 27.74 33.49
CA MET A 1 1.48 26.34 33.00
C MET A 1 2.77 25.82 33.60
N ASN A 2 2.71 24.89 34.55
CA ASN A 2 3.86 24.35 35.27
C ASN A 2 4.82 23.65 34.29
N GLY A 3 6.14 23.98 34.38
CA GLY A 3 7.21 23.52 33.52
C GLY A 3 7.52 22.02 33.58
N LYS A 4 6.53 21.14 33.40
CA LYS A 4 6.78 19.73 33.08
C LYS A 4 7.20 19.67 31.61
N SER A 5 8.41 19.18 31.35
CA SER A 5 8.88 18.84 30.01
C SER A 5 7.82 18.02 29.27
N ARG A 6 7.52 18.37 28.01
CA ARG A 6 6.61 17.58 27.19
C ARG A 6 7.12 16.15 27.08
N LYS A 7 6.22 15.17 27.19
CA LYS A 7 6.59 13.77 26.91
C LYS A 7 7.07 13.61 25.48
N LYS A 8 8.05 12.73 25.28
CA LYS A 8 8.69 12.53 23.99
C LYS A 8 8.32 11.18 23.36
N TRP A 9 7.88 11.22 22.12
CA TRP A 9 7.51 10.07 21.31
C TRP A 9 8.56 9.75 20.27
N LEU A 10 8.83 8.46 20.08
CA LEU A 10 9.54 7.92 18.93
C LEU A 10 8.54 7.17 18.04
N LEU A 11 8.34 7.65 16.82
CA LEU A 11 7.57 6.94 15.80
C LEU A 11 8.49 6.11 14.93
N VAL A 12 8.20 4.82 14.76
CA VAL A 12 9.06 3.89 14.04
C VAL A 12 8.34 3.23 12.88
N GLN A 13 8.94 3.34 11.69
CA GLN A 13 8.60 2.57 10.50
C GLN A 13 9.66 1.48 10.31
N PRO A 14 9.40 0.23 10.72
CA PRO A 14 10.37 -0.85 10.54
C PRO A 14 10.39 -1.36 9.10
N VAL A 15 11.54 -1.88 8.67
CA VAL A 15 11.69 -2.58 7.39
C VAL A 15 11.47 -4.08 7.57
N SER A 16 11.04 -4.79 6.52
CA SER A 16 11.08 -6.25 6.46
C SER A 16 12.48 -6.73 6.08
N ASN A 17 12.94 -7.82 6.72
CA ASN A 17 14.23 -8.43 6.42
C ASN A 17 14.20 -9.36 5.19
N THR A 18 13.01 -9.77 4.75
CA THR A 18 12.83 -10.85 3.76
C THR A 18 12.12 -10.41 2.48
N SER A 19 11.75 -9.14 2.37
CA SER A 19 11.03 -8.65 1.18
C SER A 19 11.86 -8.85 -0.08
N MET A 20 11.37 -9.67 -1.01
CA MET A 20 11.90 -9.82 -2.36
C MET A 20 11.52 -8.65 -3.28
N MET A 21 10.88 -7.62 -2.73
CA MET A 21 10.56 -6.41 -3.51
C MET A 21 11.85 -5.81 -4.07
N VAL A 22 11.84 -5.55 -5.35
CA VAL A 22 12.90 -4.80 -6.01
C VAL A 22 13.04 -3.48 -5.28
N ASP A 23 14.21 -3.25 -4.70
CA ASP A 23 14.57 -1.94 -4.19
C ASP A 23 14.58 -0.97 -5.39
N SER A 24 13.45 -0.30 -5.61
CA SER A 24 13.31 0.68 -6.68
C SER A 24 14.17 1.93 -6.44
N GLY A 25 14.91 1.94 -5.31
CA GLY A 25 15.70 3.08 -4.88
C GLY A 25 14.87 4.28 -4.44
N SER A 26 13.53 4.13 -4.40
CA SER A 26 12.62 5.21 -4.04
C SER A 26 11.48 4.67 -3.16
N VAL A 27 11.36 5.21 -1.96
CA VAL A 27 10.38 4.83 -0.95
C VAL A 27 9.29 5.89 -0.85
N SER A 28 8.01 5.52 -0.79
CA SER A 28 6.94 6.47 -0.50
C SER A 28 7.00 6.93 0.96
N MET A 29 6.79 8.24 1.20
CA MET A 29 6.64 8.75 2.57
C MET A 29 5.48 8.05 3.28
N PRO A 30 5.62 7.69 4.56
CA PRO A 30 4.61 6.90 5.27
C PRO A 30 3.47 7.80 5.75
N LEU A 31 2.47 8.04 4.90
CA LEU A 31 1.35 8.94 5.16
C LEU A 31 0.72 8.72 6.54
N ASN A 32 0.43 7.47 6.91
CA ASN A 32 -0.19 7.15 8.19
C ASN A 32 0.65 7.61 9.39
N LEU A 33 1.98 7.41 9.35
CA LEU A 33 2.86 7.88 10.43
C LEU A 33 3.03 9.40 10.41
N MET A 34 2.98 10.04 9.26
CA MET A 34 2.98 11.51 9.20
C MET A 34 1.70 12.10 9.80
N MET A 35 0.56 11.43 9.63
CA MET A 35 -0.68 11.82 10.32
C MET A 35 -0.56 11.64 11.84
N VAL A 36 0.01 10.51 12.30
CA VAL A 36 0.27 10.31 13.73
C VAL A 36 1.24 11.35 14.29
N ALA A 37 2.33 11.66 13.54
CA ALA A 37 3.29 12.67 13.93
C ALA A 37 2.64 14.06 14.05
N THR A 38 1.78 14.42 13.11
CA THR A 38 1.04 15.68 13.14
C THR A 38 0.14 15.77 14.36
N LEU A 39 -0.67 14.73 14.62
CA LEU A 39 -1.52 14.66 15.81
C LEU A 39 -0.71 14.75 17.11
N ALA A 40 0.33 13.94 17.21
CA ALA A 40 1.13 13.88 18.43
C ALA A 40 1.89 15.17 18.72
N SER A 41 2.35 15.88 17.69
CA SER A 41 3.15 17.10 17.85
C SER A 41 2.39 18.29 18.46
N GLU A 42 1.06 18.22 18.49
CA GLU A 42 0.25 19.25 19.19
C GLU A 42 0.50 19.22 20.71
N LEU A 43 0.74 18.02 21.27
CA LEU A 43 0.84 17.81 22.73
C LEU A 43 2.24 17.35 23.17
N PHE A 44 2.99 16.68 22.30
CA PHE A 44 4.22 15.95 22.62
C PHE A 44 5.39 16.40 21.74
N GLU A 45 6.62 16.10 22.17
CA GLU A 45 7.77 16.12 21.27
C GLU A 45 7.79 14.82 20.45
N VAL A 46 8.09 14.91 19.14
CA VAL A 46 8.01 13.78 18.23
C VAL A 46 9.28 13.66 17.41
N ASP A 47 9.93 12.49 17.54
CA ASP A 47 10.96 12.01 16.64
C ASP A 47 10.39 10.90 15.74
N PHE A 48 10.93 10.80 14.53
CA PHE A 48 10.51 9.80 13.56
C PHE A 48 11.72 9.09 12.94
N ILE A 49 11.63 7.77 12.83
CA ILE A 49 12.63 6.91 12.20
C ILE A 49 11.97 6.04 11.12
N ASP A 50 12.52 6.11 9.91
CA ASP A 50 12.14 5.21 8.80
C ASP A 50 13.32 4.30 8.43
N GLU A 51 13.27 3.09 8.94
CA GLU A 51 14.33 2.12 8.70
C GLU A 51 14.44 1.70 7.22
N ARG A 52 13.39 1.90 6.42
CA ARG A 52 13.42 1.66 4.96
C ARG A 52 14.42 2.57 4.24
N LEU A 53 14.73 3.72 4.83
CA LEU A 53 15.78 4.63 4.34
C LEU A 53 17.19 4.21 4.75
N GLY A 54 17.33 3.21 5.64
CA GLY A 54 18.56 2.81 6.29
C GLY A 54 18.85 3.60 7.58
N ASP A 55 17.84 4.29 8.13
CA ASP A 55 17.93 4.90 9.45
C ASP A 55 18.01 3.78 10.52
N ARG A 56 18.79 4.01 11.57
CA ARG A 56 18.94 3.02 12.64
C ARG A 56 17.97 3.30 13.78
N ILE A 57 17.26 2.26 14.20
CA ILE A 57 16.43 2.28 15.41
C ILE A 57 17.39 2.19 16.62
N PRO A 58 17.28 3.08 17.62
CA PRO A 58 18.14 3.01 18.80
C PRO A 58 17.86 1.76 19.63
N GLU A 59 18.89 1.21 20.26
CA GLU A 59 18.74 0.13 21.23
C GLU A 59 18.34 0.67 22.62
N ASP A 60 18.75 1.89 22.94
CA ASP A 60 18.40 2.61 24.15
C ASP A 60 17.27 3.60 23.88
N PHE A 61 16.13 3.40 24.55
CA PHE A 61 14.97 4.26 24.50
C PHE A 61 14.86 5.21 25.69
N SER A 62 15.93 5.42 26.48
CA SER A 62 15.90 6.25 27.69
C SER A 62 15.41 7.68 27.43
N GLY A 63 15.72 8.23 26.24
CA GLY A 63 15.32 9.56 25.81
C GLY A 63 13.84 9.70 25.39
N TYR A 64 13.02 8.64 25.49
CA TYR A 64 11.62 8.63 25.05
C TYR A 64 10.69 8.16 26.16
N ASP A 65 9.45 8.63 26.15
CA ASP A 65 8.38 8.16 27.03
C ASP A 65 7.51 7.12 26.30
N VAL A 66 7.31 7.30 24.99
CA VAL A 66 6.50 6.45 24.13
C VAL A 66 7.31 6.02 22.91
N VAL A 67 7.28 4.71 22.60
CA VAL A 67 7.80 4.14 21.36
C VAL A 67 6.60 3.56 20.60
N ALA A 68 6.19 4.24 19.54
CA ALA A 68 5.05 3.85 18.71
C ALA A 68 5.53 3.25 17.39
N VAL A 69 5.16 2.01 17.13
CA VAL A 69 5.63 1.24 15.98
C VAL A 69 4.44 0.88 15.09
N THR A 70 4.54 1.23 13.80
CA THR A 70 3.56 0.75 12.82
C THR A 70 3.97 -0.61 12.27
N SER A 71 2.98 -1.47 11.97
CA SER A 71 3.26 -2.80 11.45
C SER A 71 2.33 -3.22 10.32
N ARG A 72 2.92 -3.82 9.29
CA ARG A 72 2.28 -4.71 8.32
C ARG A 72 2.67 -6.14 8.65
N THR A 73 1.99 -7.13 8.06
CA THR A 73 2.27 -8.53 8.35
C THR A 73 3.74 -8.90 8.10
N LEU A 74 4.29 -8.47 6.98
CA LEU A 74 5.67 -8.79 6.55
C LEU A 74 6.78 -8.19 7.46
N ASN A 75 6.48 -7.30 8.39
CA ASN A 75 7.45 -6.77 9.36
C ASN A 75 6.97 -6.87 10.81
N ALA A 76 5.92 -7.68 11.04
CA ALA A 76 5.31 -7.83 12.36
C ALA A 76 6.30 -8.31 13.43
N LYS A 77 7.07 -9.36 13.15
CA LYS A 77 8.08 -9.87 14.07
C LYS A 77 9.09 -8.82 14.51
N LYS A 78 9.49 -7.95 13.59
CA LYS A 78 10.41 -6.86 13.91
C LYS A 78 9.74 -5.78 14.75
N ALA A 79 8.51 -5.41 14.40
CA ALA A 79 7.72 -4.46 15.18
C ALA A 79 7.51 -4.96 16.62
N PHE A 80 7.22 -6.24 16.80
CA PHE A 80 7.07 -6.87 18.11
C PHE A 80 8.37 -6.81 18.93
N ARG A 81 9.52 -7.15 18.33
CA ARG A 81 10.82 -7.04 19.01
C ARG A 81 11.14 -5.61 19.46
N ILE A 82 10.81 -4.60 18.65
CA ILE A 82 11.02 -3.19 19.02
C ILE A 82 10.10 -2.81 20.18
N ALA A 83 8.82 -3.19 20.13
CA ALA A 83 7.86 -2.93 21.19
C ALA A 83 8.26 -3.60 22.50
N GLU A 84 8.68 -4.87 22.47
CA GLU A 84 9.17 -5.58 23.64
C GLU A 84 10.43 -4.94 24.25
N ALA A 85 11.37 -4.50 23.40
CA ALA A 85 12.58 -3.83 23.85
C ALA A 85 12.25 -2.51 24.56
N ALA A 86 11.30 -1.73 24.04
CA ALA A 86 10.81 -0.52 24.67
C ALA A 86 10.11 -0.83 26.02
N LYS A 87 9.24 -1.83 26.04
CA LYS A 87 8.52 -2.27 27.25
C LYS A 87 9.48 -2.74 28.35
N LYS A 88 10.53 -3.50 27.99
CA LYS A 88 11.59 -3.93 28.94
C LYS A 88 12.33 -2.76 29.57
N GLN A 89 12.42 -1.62 28.88
CA GLN A 89 13.04 -0.39 29.38
C GLN A 89 12.05 0.53 30.10
N GLY A 90 10.84 0.04 30.43
CA GLY A 90 9.80 0.79 31.16
C GLY A 90 9.13 1.89 30.32
N LYS A 91 9.24 1.83 28.97
CA LYS A 91 8.59 2.78 28.07
C LYS A 91 7.21 2.32 27.67
N ILE A 92 6.33 3.26 27.32
CA ILE A 92 5.04 2.94 26.72
C ILE A 92 5.32 2.43 25.30
N ALA A 93 5.12 1.12 25.08
CA ALA A 93 5.22 0.51 23.77
C ALA A 93 3.84 0.48 23.11
N LEU A 94 3.65 1.25 22.03
CA LEU A 94 2.39 1.36 21.30
C LEU A 94 2.53 0.67 19.93
N LEU A 95 1.67 -0.30 19.65
CA LEU A 95 1.58 -0.94 18.34
C LEU A 95 0.32 -0.48 17.59
N GLY A 96 0.48 -0.18 16.30
CA GLY A 96 -0.63 0.15 15.42
C GLY A 96 -0.36 -0.27 13.98
N GLY A 97 -1.35 -0.04 13.10
CA GLY A 97 -1.27 -0.37 11.69
C GLY A 97 -2.01 -1.65 11.32
N VAL A 98 -1.76 -2.15 10.10
CA VAL A 98 -2.54 -3.25 9.51
C VAL A 98 -2.44 -4.53 10.34
N HIS A 99 -1.23 -5.01 10.63
CA HIS A 99 -1.08 -6.31 11.29
C HIS A 99 -1.61 -6.33 12.74
N PRO A 100 -1.33 -5.33 13.62
CA PRO A 100 -1.95 -5.28 14.94
C PRO A 100 -3.48 -5.22 14.93
N THR A 101 -4.07 -4.64 13.88
CA THR A 101 -5.53 -4.66 13.70
C THR A 101 -6.04 -6.04 13.29
N MET A 102 -5.26 -6.78 12.47
CA MET A 102 -5.66 -8.09 11.94
C MET A 102 -5.35 -9.26 12.89
N SER A 103 -4.33 -9.11 13.75
CA SER A 103 -3.85 -10.12 14.71
C SER A 103 -3.75 -9.51 16.11
N LEU A 104 -4.91 -9.08 16.64
CA LEU A 104 -4.99 -8.28 17.87
C LEU A 104 -4.39 -8.99 19.08
N ASP A 105 -4.79 -10.25 19.32
CA ASP A 105 -4.35 -11.01 20.50
C ASP A 105 -2.82 -11.17 20.53
N GLU A 106 -2.22 -11.46 19.37
CA GLU A 106 -0.77 -11.54 19.23
C GLU A 106 -0.12 -10.18 19.51
N ALA A 107 -0.63 -9.09 18.92
CA ALA A 107 -0.07 -7.76 19.11
C ALA A 107 -0.13 -7.29 20.58
N GLN A 108 -1.21 -7.59 21.31
CA GLN A 108 -1.37 -7.25 22.73
C GLN A 108 -0.34 -7.96 23.62
N ALA A 109 0.12 -9.16 23.27
CA ALA A 109 1.14 -9.87 24.02
C ALA A 109 2.50 -9.14 24.01
N HIS A 110 2.80 -8.37 22.95
CA HIS A 110 4.11 -7.75 22.73
C HIS A 110 4.18 -6.26 23.10
N ALA A 111 3.05 -5.57 23.30
CA ALA A 111 3.02 -4.13 23.55
C ALA A 111 2.46 -3.75 24.92
N THR A 112 2.59 -2.49 25.30
CA THR A 112 1.86 -1.90 26.43
C THR A 112 0.42 -1.65 26.01
N SER A 113 0.24 -1.19 24.77
CA SER A 113 -1.06 -0.83 24.20
C SER A 113 -1.11 -1.10 22.72
N VAL A 114 -2.28 -1.45 22.21
CA VAL A 114 -2.53 -1.61 20.77
C VAL A 114 -3.61 -0.62 20.34
N VAL A 115 -3.37 0.05 19.22
CA VAL A 115 -4.39 0.84 18.52
C VAL A 115 -5.01 -0.03 17.44
N TYR A 116 -6.29 -0.36 17.62
CA TYR A 116 -7.08 -1.10 16.64
C TYR A 116 -7.75 -0.14 15.66
N GLY A 117 -7.40 -0.23 14.38
CA GLY A 117 -7.95 0.64 13.34
C GLY A 117 -7.31 2.02 13.29
N GLU A 118 -8.13 3.07 13.24
CA GLU A 118 -7.68 4.46 13.01
C GLU A 118 -7.39 5.18 14.33
N ILE A 119 -6.15 5.62 14.50
CA ILE A 119 -5.70 6.34 15.70
C ILE A 119 -6.45 7.66 15.89
N GLU A 120 -6.83 8.34 14.81
CA GLU A 120 -7.54 9.62 14.85
C GLU A 120 -8.83 9.54 15.65
N SER A 121 -9.47 8.37 15.62
CA SER A 121 -10.75 8.14 16.32
C SER A 121 -10.59 7.94 17.81
N VAL A 122 -9.45 7.45 18.27
CA VAL A 122 -9.14 7.19 19.69
C VAL A 122 -8.18 8.21 20.29
N TRP A 123 -7.69 9.16 19.50
CA TRP A 123 -6.65 10.09 19.90
C TRP A 123 -6.95 10.90 21.15
N PRO A 124 -8.16 11.47 21.34
CA PRO A 124 -8.43 12.27 22.53
C PRO A 124 -8.24 11.47 23.82
N GLU A 125 -8.71 10.22 23.86
CA GLU A 125 -8.57 9.33 25.00
C GLU A 125 -7.11 8.86 25.17
N LEU A 126 -6.50 8.35 24.11
CA LEU A 126 -5.14 7.85 24.11
C LEU A 126 -4.13 8.92 24.54
N SER A 127 -4.26 10.14 24.01
CA SER A 127 -3.35 11.23 24.37
C SER A 127 -3.47 11.66 25.83
N GLN A 128 -4.67 11.68 26.38
CA GLN A 128 -4.90 11.98 27.80
C GLN A 128 -4.32 10.86 28.69
N ASP A 129 -4.57 9.58 28.35
CA ASP A 129 -4.04 8.44 29.10
C ASP A 129 -2.50 8.41 29.08
N VAL A 130 -1.86 8.84 27.97
CA VAL A 130 -0.40 9.03 27.92
C VAL A 130 0.04 10.11 28.89
N ILE A 131 -0.66 11.26 28.97
CA ILE A 131 -0.33 12.36 29.89
C ILE A 131 -0.43 11.88 31.34
N ASP A 132 -1.49 11.16 31.66
CA ASP A 132 -1.82 10.71 33.02
C ASP A 132 -1.03 9.45 33.43
N GLY A 133 -0.42 8.74 32.47
CA GLY A 133 0.26 7.48 32.72
C GLY A 133 -0.69 6.30 32.94
N ALA A 134 -1.94 6.40 32.46
CA ALA A 134 -3.04 5.46 32.69
C ALA A 134 -3.38 4.62 31.44
N MET A 135 -2.34 4.11 30.76
CA MET A 135 -2.49 3.40 29.49
C MET A 135 -3.37 2.17 29.56
N LYS A 136 -4.31 2.07 28.62
CA LYS A 136 -5.14 0.86 28.42
C LYS A 136 -4.41 -0.12 27.50
N PRO A 137 -4.64 -1.43 27.64
CA PRO A 137 -4.04 -2.44 26.74
C PRO A 137 -4.56 -2.34 25.29
N LEU A 138 -5.73 -1.73 25.08
CA LEU A 138 -6.39 -1.61 23.79
C LEU A 138 -7.12 -0.28 23.66
N TYR A 139 -6.88 0.41 22.55
CA TYR A 139 -7.68 1.55 22.08
C TYR A 139 -8.39 1.15 20.78
N ARG A 140 -9.71 1.03 20.86
CA ARG A 140 -10.58 0.68 19.72
C ARG A 140 -11.67 1.72 19.58
N ALA A 141 -11.75 2.35 18.43
CA ALA A 141 -12.83 3.29 18.15
C ALA A 141 -14.15 2.54 17.94
N GLU A 142 -15.22 3.01 18.60
CA GLU A 142 -16.57 2.55 18.33
C GLU A 142 -17.10 3.06 17.00
N ALA A 143 -16.71 4.28 16.62
CA ALA A 143 -17.07 4.92 15.37
C ALA A 143 -15.85 5.58 14.70
N LEU A 144 -15.80 5.47 13.38
CA LEU A 144 -14.75 6.11 12.59
C LEU A 144 -15.08 7.60 12.38
N LYS A 145 -14.07 8.46 12.54
CA LYS A 145 -14.23 9.90 12.28
C LYS A 145 -14.57 10.19 10.80
N PRO A 146 -15.36 11.23 10.52
CA PRO A 146 -15.53 11.73 9.16
C PRO A 146 -14.18 12.10 8.54
N MET A 147 -14.02 11.83 7.23
CA MET A 147 -12.78 12.12 6.51
C MET A 147 -12.43 13.62 6.49
N ASN A 148 -13.42 14.50 6.55
CA ASN A 148 -13.23 15.95 6.62
C ASN A 148 -12.59 16.43 7.93
N ALA A 149 -12.60 15.59 8.98
CA ALA A 149 -11.94 15.88 10.24
C ALA A 149 -10.46 15.46 10.27
N MET A 150 -9.93 14.90 9.17
CA MET A 150 -8.52 14.54 9.08
C MET A 150 -7.63 15.78 9.06
N LEU A 151 -6.57 15.75 9.85
CA LEU A 151 -5.52 16.76 9.79
C LEU A 151 -4.72 16.63 8.50
N ARG A 152 -4.18 17.76 8.04
CA ARG A 152 -3.21 17.77 6.95
C ARG A 152 -1.89 17.23 7.47
N PRO A 153 -1.30 16.19 6.83
CA PRO A 153 -0.05 15.59 7.28
C PRO A 153 1.13 16.57 7.18
N ASP A 154 1.93 16.67 8.24
CA ASP A 154 3.21 17.41 8.19
C ASP A 154 4.35 16.47 7.79
N PHE A 155 4.74 16.52 6.52
CA PHE A 155 5.84 15.71 5.99
C PHE A 155 7.23 16.19 6.46
N SER A 156 7.34 17.31 7.18
CA SER A 156 8.62 17.76 7.71
C SER A 156 9.28 16.73 8.63
N PHE A 157 8.49 15.93 9.34
CA PHE A 157 9.00 14.84 10.17
C PHE A 157 9.78 13.81 9.34
N ALA A 158 9.26 13.38 8.20
CA ALA A 158 9.93 12.45 7.29
C ALA A 158 11.18 13.10 6.64
N LEU A 159 11.11 14.39 6.32
CA LEU A 159 12.17 15.11 5.63
C LEU A 159 13.36 15.49 6.53
N ARG A 160 13.26 15.33 7.86
CA ARG A 160 14.38 15.52 8.81
C ARG A 160 15.43 14.41 8.71
N SER A 161 15.09 13.23 8.21
CA SER A 161 16.07 12.14 8.02
C SER A 161 17.19 12.58 7.06
N ARG A 162 18.44 12.25 7.41
CA ARG A 162 19.60 12.45 6.52
C ARG A 162 19.46 11.70 5.20
N ASN A 163 18.69 10.63 5.21
CA ASN A 163 18.43 9.76 4.08
C ASN A 163 17.14 10.12 3.32
N SER A 164 16.50 11.25 3.65
CA SER A 164 15.21 11.68 3.06
C SER A 164 15.20 11.76 1.52
N ARG A 165 16.37 11.90 0.89
CA ARG A 165 16.52 11.87 -0.58
C ARG A 165 16.11 10.54 -1.21
N LYS A 166 16.03 9.46 -0.42
CA LYS A 166 15.51 8.16 -0.88
C LYS A 166 13.98 8.12 -0.96
N TYR A 167 13.29 9.11 -0.39
CA TYR A 167 11.86 9.22 -0.63
C TYR A 167 11.57 9.59 -2.08
N SER A 168 10.48 9.01 -2.57
CA SER A 168 9.89 9.44 -3.84
C SER A 168 9.60 10.94 -3.81
N SER A 169 9.79 11.59 -4.96
CA SER A 169 9.38 12.99 -5.13
C SER A 169 7.85 13.18 -5.11
N ARG A 170 7.08 12.08 -5.05
CA ARG A 170 5.62 12.10 -5.00
C ARG A 170 5.14 12.31 -3.57
N ILE A 171 4.25 13.29 -3.39
CA ILE A 171 3.62 13.57 -2.11
C ILE A 171 2.41 12.64 -1.98
N PRO A 172 2.32 11.82 -0.92
CA PRO A 172 1.14 11.02 -0.68
C PRO A 172 -0.03 11.91 -0.26
N VAL A 173 -1.20 11.66 -0.85
CA VAL A 173 -2.46 12.33 -0.53
C VAL A 173 -3.56 11.29 -0.43
N LEU A 174 -4.61 11.61 0.30
CA LEU A 174 -5.75 10.72 0.52
C LEU A 174 -7.06 11.48 0.30
N ALA A 175 -7.84 11.03 -0.66
CA ALA A 175 -9.18 11.56 -0.92
C ALA A 175 -10.27 10.68 -0.31
N THR A 176 -10.03 9.34 -0.25
CA THR A 176 -11.00 8.35 0.21
C THR A 176 -10.36 7.30 1.09
N LYS A 177 -11.14 6.63 1.94
CA LYS A 177 -10.74 5.46 2.73
C LYS A 177 -11.79 4.35 2.62
N GLY A 178 -11.30 3.11 2.54
CA GLY A 178 -12.11 1.91 2.49
C GLY A 178 -12.49 1.50 1.08
N CYS A 179 -12.93 0.25 0.92
CA CYS A 179 -13.37 -0.31 -0.34
C CYS A 179 -14.51 -1.31 -0.08
N PRO A 180 -15.73 -1.06 -0.60
CA PRO A 180 -16.87 -1.93 -0.35
C PRO A 180 -16.96 -3.13 -1.30
N VAL A 181 -15.99 -3.35 -2.20
CA VAL A 181 -15.98 -4.47 -3.15
C VAL A 181 -15.96 -5.81 -2.41
N GLY A 182 -15.20 -5.91 -1.31
CA GLY A 182 -15.27 -7.07 -0.42
C GLY A 182 -14.55 -8.32 -0.92
N CYS A 183 -13.43 -8.16 -1.64
CA CYS A 183 -12.59 -9.29 -2.06
C CYS A 183 -12.07 -10.08 -0.86
N ASP A 184 -12.17 -11.40 -0.87
CA ASP A 184 -11.88 -12.27 0.27
C ASP A 184 -10.40 -12.27 0.71
N PHE A 185 -9.49 -11.99 -0.21
CA PHE A 185 -8.04 -11.92 0.07
C PHE A 185 -7.59 -10.54 0.58
N CYS A 186 -8.45 -9.52 0.47
CA CYS A 186 -8.07 -8.13 0.73
C CYS A 186 -8.22 -7.76 2.22
N THR A 187 -7.22 -7.06 2.77
CA THR A 187 -7.24 -6.59 4.16
C THR A 187 -8.16 -5.36 4.39
N THR A 188 -8.43 -4.57 3.35
CA THR A 188 -9.20 -3.33 3.45
C THR A 188 -10.60 -3.54 4.04
N PRO A 189 -11.42 -4.51 3.57
CA PRO A 189 -12.73 -4.76 4.18
C PRO A 189 -12.66 -5.22 5.63
N THR A 190 -11.60 -5.90 6.03
CA THR A 190 -11.42 -6.35 7.41
C THR A 190 -11.09 -5.18 8.34
N ILE A 191 -10.32 -4.19 7.86
CA ILE A 191 -9.92 -3.02 8.66
C ILE A 191 -11.05 -1.99 8.76
N TYR A 192 -11.71 -1.69 7.64
CA TYR A 192 -12.70 -0.60 7.56
C TYR A 192 -14.16 -1.09 7.43
N GLY A 193 -14.38 -2.42 7.40
CA GLY A 193 -15.65 -2.99 6.98
C GLY A 193 -15.92 -2.68 5.51
N LYS A 194 -17.19 -2.73 5.11
CA LYS A 194 -17.61 -2.30 3.76
C LYS A 194 -17.88 -0.78 3.69
N ASN A 195 -17.32 -0.02 4.63
CA ASN A 195 -17.48 1.42 4.66
C ASN A 195 -16.60 2.07 3.58
N TYR A 196 -17.17 3.09 2.95
CA TYR A 196 -16.46 3.95 2.01
C TYR A 196 -16.69 5.39 2.42
N ARG A 197 -15.63 6.07 2.76
CA ARG A 197 -15.66 7.48 3.20
C ARG A 197 -14.82 8.30 2.26
N TYR A 198 -15.19 9.55 2.06
CA TYR A 198 -14.49 10.50 1.20
C TYR A 198 -14.43 11.88 1.85
N ARG A 199 -13.41 12.63 1.48
CA ARG A 199 -13.24 14.04 1.85
C ARG A 199 -13.99 14.93 0.88
N ASP A 200 -14.39 16.10 1.34
CA ASP A 200 -14.83 17.15 0.44
C ASP A 200 -13.70 17.51 -0.52
N ILE A 201 -14.04 17.72 -1.78
CA ILE A 201 -13.05 17.93 -2.85
C ILE A 201 -12.21 19.16 -2.54
N ASP A 202 -12.82 20.25 -2.05
CA ASP A 202 -12.10 21.47 -1.69
C ASP A 202 -10.99 21.23 -0.66
N LEU A 203 -11.21 20.35 0.33
CA LEU A 203 -10.19 20.02 1.33
C LEU A 203 -9.03 19.23 0.72
N VAL A 204 -9.30 18.37 -0.25
CA VAL A 204 -8.24 17.64 -0.98
C VAL A 204 -7.42 18.62 -1.82
N LEU A 205 -8.07 19.50 -2.55
CA LEU A 205 -7.42 20.50 -3.41
C LEU A 205 -6.62 21.51 -2.59
N ASP A 206 -7.12 21.94 -1.43
CA ASP A 206 -6.42 22.86 -0.54
C ASP A 206 -5.16 22.24 0.05
N GLU A 207 -5.21 20.94 0.39
CA GLU A 207 -4.00 20.21 0.80
C GLU A 207 -2.97 20.15 -0.33
N MET A 208 -3.40 19.85 -1.57
CA MET A 208 -2.51 19.82 -2.72
C MET A 208 -1.90 21.20 -3.01
N ARG A 209 -2.69 22.29 -3.00
CA ARG A 209 -2.20 23.68 -3.14
C ARG A 209 -1.20 24.05 -2.05
N TYR A 210 -1.47 23.68 -0.81
CA TYR A 210 -0.56 23.91 0.31
C TYR A 210 0.82 23.29 0.06
N HIS A 211 0.85 22.04 -0.41
CA HIS A 211 2.12 21.37 -0.70
C HIS A 211 2.84 21.97 -1.91
N GLN A 212 2.12 22.41 -2.95
CA GLN A 212 2.70 23.14 -4.08
C GLN A 212 3.39 24.42 -3.62
N GLN A 213 2.70 25.25 -2.81
CA GLN A 213 3.23 26.50 -2.28
C GLN A 213 4.45 26.27 -1.38
N ARG A 214 4.38 25.28 -0.48
CA ARG A 214 5.47 24.98 0.45
C ARG A 214 6.73 24.49 -0.25
N LEU A 215 6.61 23.76 -1.36
CA LEU A 215 7.75 23.28 -2.13
C LEU A 215 8.28 24.30 -3.13
N GLY A 216 7.57 25.40 -3.37
CA GLY A 216 7.94 26.42 -4.34
C GLY A 216 8.09 25.90 -5.76
N LYS A 217 7.34 24.85 -6.14
CA LYS A 217 7.42 24.21 -7.45
C LYS A 217 6.13 24.44 -8.23
N GLU A 218 6.27 24.77 -9.50
CA GLU A 218 5.13 24.92 -10.42
C GLU A 218 4.40 23.61 -10.68
N ALA A 219 5.14 22.50 -10.73
CA ALA A 219 4.57 21.15 -10.88
C ALA A 219 5.00 20.24 -9.73
N VAL A 220 4.03 19.71 -9.01
CA VAL A 220 4.23 18.76 -7.91
C VAL A 220 3.61 17.42 -8.27
N ASN A 221 4.35 16.35 -7.97
CA ASN A 221 3.88 15.00 -8.18
C ASN A 221 3.15 14.51 -6.93
N PHE A 222 1.95 13.98 -7.08
CA PHE A 222 1.15 13.38 -6.02
C PHE A 222 0.96 11.87 -6.23
N SER A 223 0.79 11.15 -5.13
CA SER A 223 0.38 9.75 -5.15
C SER A 223 -0.85 9.59 -4.28
N PHE A 224 -1.97 9.24 -4.87
CA PHE A 224 -3.17 8.91 -4.10
C PHE A 224 -2.99 7.55 -3.43
N MET A 225 -3.09 7.55 -2.09
CA MET A 225 -2.90 6.36 -1.25
C MET A 225 -4.22 5.69 -0.89
N ASP A 226 -5.23 5.97 -1.66
CA ASP A 226 -6.60 5.49 -1.51
C ASP A 226 -6.69 3.97 -1.77
N ASP A 227 -7.53 3.28 -1.01
CA ASP A 227 -7.83 1.86 -1.26
C ASP A 227 -8.55 1.65 -2.60
N ASN A 228 -9.45 2.58 -2.95
CA ASN A 228 -10.18 2.61 -4.21
C ASN A 228 -10.80 3.99 -4.48
N ILE A 229 -10.02 4.90 -5.05
CA ILE A 229 -10.48 6.29 -5.28
C ILE A 229 -11.67 6.40 -6.22
N SER A 230 -11.82 5.44 -7.15
CA SER A 230 -12.83 5.48 -8.22
C SER A 230 -14.17 4.84 -7.85
N PHE A 231 -14.36 4.35 -6.61
CA PHE A 231 -15.58 3.61 -6.25
C PHE A 231 -16.87 4.43 -6.43
N ARG A 232 -16.81 5.75 -6.24
CA ARG A 232 -17.94 6.68 -6.54
C ARG A 232 -17.65 7.48 -7.81
N PRO A 233 -18.20 7.11 -8.97
CA PRO A 233 -17.86 7.73 -10.26
C PRO A 233 -18.10 9.23 -10.29
N LYS A 234 -19.25 9.69 -9.75
CA LYS A 234 -19.58 11.12 -9.73
C LYS A 234 -18.54 11.93 -8.94
N TYR A 235 -18.20 11.48 -7.74
CA TYR A 235 -17.16 12.12 -6.92
C TYR A 235 -15.80 12.13 -7.64
N PHE A 236 -15.43 10.99 -8.24
CA PHE A 236 -14.14 10.86 -8.91
C PHE A 236 -14.05 11.76 -10.16
N LYS A 237 -15.07 11.80 -11.01
CA LYS A 237 -15.11 12.71 -12.16
C LYS A 237 -15.03 14.18 -11.74
N GLU A 238 -15.76 14.57 -10.70
CA GLU A 238 -15.74 15.93 -10.17
C GLU A 238 -14.36 16.30 -9.61
N LEU A 239 -13.74 15.42 -8.84
CA LEU A 239 -12.38 15.59 -8.35
C LEU A 239 -11.38 15.79 -9.49
N LEU A 240 -11.42 14.92 -10.52
CA LEU A 240 -10.55 15.02 -11.70
C LEU A 240 -10.76 16.34 -12.45
N GLY A 241 -12.01 16.74 -12.66
CA GLY A 241 -12.33 18.00 -13.34
C GLY A 241 -11.77 19.23 -12.64
N GLN A 242 -11.81 19.24 -11.31
CA GLN A 242 -11.26 20.36 -10.52
C GLN A 242 -9.72 20.29 -10.39
N MET A 243 -9.15 19.09 -10.31
CA MET A 243 -7.68 18.91 -10.25
C MET A 243 -6.97 19.41 -11.52
N GLY A 244 -7.61 19.38 -12.69
CA GLY A 244 -7.03 19.85 -13.94
C GLY A 244 -6.51 21.29 -13.91
N TRP A 245 -7.02 22.12 -13.00
CA TRP A 245 -6.58 23.50 -12.80
C TRP A 245 -5.33 23.66 -11.92
N LEU A 246 -4.80 22.54 -11.33
CA LEU A 246 -3.70 22.61 -10.36
C LEU A 246 -2.30 22.48 -10.98
N ASN A 247 -2.16 22.18 -12.28
CA ASN A 247 -0.88 21.88 -12.93
C ASN A 247 -0.03 20.85 -12.13
N ILE A 248 -0.61 19.69 -11.87
CA ILE A 248 -0.01 18.61 -11.10
C ILE A 248 0.22 17.37 -11.96
N ARG A 249 0.98 16.43 -11.42
CA ARG A 249 1.06 15.04 -11.92
C ARG A 249 0.69 14.08 -10.82
N TRP A 250 0.00 13.02 -11.15
CA TRP A 250 -0.44 12.07 -10.13
C TRP A 250 -0.54 10.62 -10.62
N ASN A 251 -0.58 9.72 -9.65
CA ASN A 251 -0.90 8.31 -9.84
C ASN A 251 -1.86 7.84 -8.73
N ALA A 252 -2.57 6.74 -9.00
CA ALA A 252 -3.48 6.12 -8.04
C ALA A 252 -3.69 4.63 -8.30
N ASN A 253 -4.15 3.91 -7.26
CA ASN A 253 -4.75 2.59 -7.39
C ASN A 253 -6.24 2.75 -7.74
N ILE A 254 -6.68 2.09 -8.79
CA ILE A 254 -8.02 2.25 -9.35
C ILE A 254 -8.65 0.89 -9.62
N SER A 255 -9.92 0.75 -9.29
CA SER A 255 -10.70 -0.42 -9.72
C SER A 255 -11.22 -0.25 -11.14
N MET A 256 -11.39 -1.36 -11.85
CA MET A 256 -11.78 -1.36 -13.26
C MET A 256 -13.21 -0.91 -13.52
N ASN A 257 -14.07 -0.89 -12.51
CA ASN A 257 -15.53 -0.76 -12.67
C ASN A 257 -15.99 0.43 -13.51
N PHE A 258 -15.20 1.50 -13.55
CA PHE A 258 -15.60 2.75 -14.20
C PHE A 258 -14.63 3.20 -15.29
N LEU A 259 -13.54 2.49 -15.48
CA LEU A 259 -12.53 2.83 -16.49
C LEU A 259 -12.97 2.48 -17.94
N HIS A 260 -14.07 1.76 -18.09
CA HIS A 260 -14.68 1.53 -19.40
C HIS A 260 -15.35 2.79 -19.98
N ASP A 261 -15.63 3.80 -19.13
CA ASP A 261 -16.15 5.10 -19.53
C ASP A 261 -14.99 5.98 -20.06
N PRO A 262 -14.94 6.33 -21.36
CA PRO A 262 -13.87 7.13 -21.93
C PRO A 262 -13.70 8.49 -21.27
N GLU A 263 -14.78 9.12 -20.78
CA GLU A 263 -14.73 10.41 -20.10
C GLU A 263 -13.84 10.36 -18.85
N VAL A 264 -13.79 9.23 -18.16
CA VAL A 264 -12.88 9.08 -17.00
C VAL A 264 -11.41 9.14 -17.43
N ALA A 265 -11.05 8.51 -18.55
CA ALA A 265 -9.68 8.57 -19.05
C ALA A 265 -9.32 9.99 -19.54
N GLU A 266 -10.24 10.69 -20.19
CA GLU A 266 -10.06 12.08 -20.63
C GLU A 266 -9.86 13.03 -19.43
N LEU A 267 -10.71 12.95 -18.42
CA LEU A 267 -10.61 13.75 -17.20
C LEU A 267 -9.33 13.41 -16.42
N ALA A 268 -8.92 12.14 -16.39
CA ALA A 268 -7.68 11.75 -15.75
C ALA A 268 -6.46 12.36 -16.45
N ALA A 269 -6.43 12.33 -17.79
CA ALA A 269 -5.37 12.98 -18.56
C ALA A 269 -5.37 14.51 -18.34
N TRP A 270 -6.54 15.13 -18.38
CA TRP A 270 -6.72 16.55 -18.10
C TRP A 270 -6.17 16.95 -16.72
N SER A 271 -6.42 16.13 -15.72
CA SER A 271 -5.96 16.36 -14.35
C SER A 271 -4.49 16.02 -14.08
N GLY A 272 -3.75 15.55 -15.10
CA GLY A 272 -2.32 15.25 -15.01
C GLY A 272 -1.99 13.83 -14.55
N CYS A 273 -2.87 12.86 -14.79
CA CYS A 273 -2.57 11.45 -14.51
C CYS A 273 -1.43 10.93 -15.36
N GLU A 274 -0.39 10.37 -14.73
CA GLU A 274 0.72 9.74 -15.46
C GLU A 274 0.62 8.21 -15.46
N LEU A 275 0.04 7.64 -14.39
CA LEU A 275 0.00 6.20 -14.18
C LEU A 275 -1.26 5.81 -13.41
N MET A 276 -1.95 4.80 -13.89
CA MET A 276 -3.00 4.08 -13.16
C MET A 276 -2.55 2.67 -12.80
N SER A 277 -2.65 2.34 -11.52
CA SER A 277 -2.39 1.00 -11.00
C SER A 277 -3.71 0.23 -10.95
N ILE A 278 -3.81 -0.83 -11.75
CA ILE A 278 -5.06 -1.58 -11.97
C ILE A 278 -4.87 -3.03 -11.55
N GLY A 279 -5.74 -3.51 -10.64
CA GLY A 279 -5.79 -4.92 -10.29
C GLY A 279 -6.59 -5.72 -11.32
N PHE A 280 -5.92 -6.30 -12.32
CA PHE A 280 -6.50 -7.29 -13.22
C PHE A 280 -6.72 -8.60 -12.49
N GLU A 281 -5.83 -8.97 -11.63
CA GLU A 281 -5.70 -10.14 -10.77
C GLU A 281 -5.54 -11.42 -11.57
N SER A 282 -6.55 -11.85 -12.34
CA SER A 282 -6.50 -13.05 -13.16
C SER A 282 -7.20 -12.86 -14.50
N LEU A 283 -6.78 -13.62 -15.50
CA LEU A 283 -7.47 -13.77 -16.79
C LEU A 283 -8.35 -15.03 -16.81
N ASN A 284 -8.34 -15.82 -15.73
CA ASN A 284 -9.20 -16.99 -15.58
C ASN A 284 -10.54 -16.57 -14.93
N PRO A 285 -11.69 -16.76 -15.62
CA PRO A 285 -13.00 -16.36 -15.09
C PRO A 285 -13.36 -17.06 -13.78
N GLU A 286 -13.01 -18.35 -13.64
CA GLU A 286 -13.30 -19.12 -12.42
C GLU A 286 -12.48 -18.62 -11.23
N THR A 287 -11.23 -18.23 -11.47
CA THR A 287 -10.41 -17.58 -10.44
C THR A 287 -11.00 -16.25 -9.99
N LEU A 288 -11.43 -15.39 -10.93
CA LEU A 288 -12.06 -14.11 -10.57
C LEU A 288 -13.36 -14.31 -9.78
N LYS A 289 -14.14 -15.32 -10.12
CA LYS A 289 -15.37 -15.67 -9.41
C LYS A 289 -15.07 -16.17 -7.99
N SER A 290 -14.08 -17.00 -7.81
CA SER A 290 -13.69 -17.56 -6.50
C SER A 290 -13.16 -16.51 -5.52
N MET A 291 -12.61 -15.40 -6.03
CA MET A 291 -12.13 -14.26 -5.20
C MET A 291 -13.23 -13.31 -4.73
N HIS A 292 -14.48 -13.50 -5.13
CA HIS A 292 -15.58 -12.55 -4.97
C HIS A 292 -15.26 -11.14 -5.50
N LYS A 293 -14.41 -11.04 -6.54
CA LYS A 293 -14.08 -9.78 -7.20
C LYS A 293 -15.00 -9.51 -8.38
N GLY A 294 -16.30 -9.40 -8.12
CA GLY A 294 -17.34 -9.16 -9.15
C GLY A 294 -17.22 -7.83 -9.90
N SER A 295 -16.27 -6.98 -9.50
CA SER A 295 -15.93 -5.74 -10.19
C SER A 295 -15.12 -5.96 -11.49
N ASN A 296 -14.45 -7.08 -11.62
CA ASN A 296 -13.61 -7.38 -12.78
C ASN A 296 -14.40 -8.17 -13.82
N ARG A 297 -14.66 -7.55 -14.96
CA ARG A 297 -15.25 -8.19 -16.13
C ARG A 297 -14.21 -8.31 -17.22
N LEU A 298 -13.83 -9.51 -17.60
CA LEU A 298 -12.80 -9.78 -18.61
C LEU A 298 -13.05 -9.06 -19.92
N ASP A 299 -14.31 -8.98 -20.36
CA ASP A 299 -14.70 -8.32 -21.60
C ASP A 299 -14.32 -6.82 -21.63
N ASN A 300 -14.17 -6.20 -20.49
CA ASN A 300 -13.81 -4.79 -20.37
C ASN A 300 -12.29 -4.55 -20.31
N TYR A 301 -11.47 -5.58 -20.12
CA TYR A 301 -10.04 -5.39 -19.88
C TYR A 301 -9.32 -4.68 -21.03
N ALA A 302 -9.51 -5.15 -22.26
CA ALA A 302 -8.89 -4.55 -23.43
C ALA A 302 -9.37 -3.12 -23.70
N SER A 303 -10.67 -2.85 -23.52
CA SER A 303 -11.24 -1.51 -23.74
C SER A 303 -10.73 -0.51 -22.70
N VAL A 304 -10.61 -0.90 -21.43
CA VAL A 304 -10.01 -0.07 -20.39
C VAL A 304 -8.56 0.29 -20.72
N VAL A 305 -7.76 -0.70 -21.12
CA VAL A 305 -6.37 -0.45 -21.50
C VAL A 305 -6.30 0.51 -22.69
N LYS A 306 -7.13 0.30 -23.70
CA LYS A 306 -7.18 1.16 -24.87
C LYS A 306 -7.53 2.60 -24.49
N ASN A 307 -8.58 2.83 -23.70
CA ASN A 307 -9.02 4.17 -23.29
C ASN A 307 -7.87 4.94 -22.59
N LEU A 308 -7.15 4.29 -21.69
CA LEU A 308 -6.04 4.91 -20.98
C LEU A 308 -4.85 5.21 -21.91
N HIS A 309 -4.50 4.27 -22.79
CA HIS A 309 -3.40 4.46 -23.74
C HIS A 309 -3.70 5.54 -24.78
N ASP A 310 -4.97 5.67 -25.23
CA ASP A 310 -5.39 6.75 -26.12
C ASP A 310 -5.13 8.13 -25.47
N GLN A 311 -5.25 8.21 -24.15
CA GLN A 311 -4.92 9.40 -23.36
C GLN A 311 -3.45 9.46 -22.87
N LYS A 312 -2.58 8.56 -23.33
CA LYS A 312 -1.15 8.48 -22.97
C LYS A 312 -0.91 8.23 -21.47
N ILE A 313 -1.87 7.68 -20.75
CA ILE A 313 -1.74 7.27 -19.36
C ILE A 313 -1.09 5.89 -19.31
N ALA A 314 0.00 5.75 -18.55
CA ALA A 314 0.66 4.47 -18.36
C ALA A 314 -0.15 3.56 -17.42
N ILE A 315 -0.03 2.25 -17.60
CA ILE A 315 -0.75 1.25 -16.81
C ILE A 315 0.24 0.37 -16.05
N GLN A 316 0.11 0.38 -14.73
CA GLN A 316 0.70 -0.66 -13.87
C GLN A 316 -0.37 -1.73 -13.64
N GLY A 317 -0.19 -2.90 -14.25
CA GLY A 317 -1.15 -4.00 -14.15
C GLY A 317 -0.73 -5.01 -13.09
N TYR A 318 -1.56 -5.23 -12.08
CA TYR A 318 -1.33 -6.27 -11.07
C TYR A 318 -1.96 -7.59 -11.51
N PHE A 319 -1.17 -8.66 -11.47
CA PHE A 319 -1.58 -10.03 -11.77
C PHE A 319 -1.18 -10.93 -10.61
N MET A 320 -2.13 -11.72 -10.14
CA MET A 320 -1.98 -12.57 -8.96
C MET A 320 -2.13 -14.05 -9.36
N PHE A 321 -1.25 -14.89 -8.85
CA PHE A 321 -1.24 -16.33 -9.09
C PHE A 321 -1.23 -17.11 -7.78
N GLY A 322 -1.62 -18.37 -7.84
CA GLY A 322 -1.63 -19.30 -6.72
C GLY A 322 -3.03 -19.65 -6.22
N PHE A 323 -4.06 -19.33 -6.98
CA PHE A 323 -5.43 -19.79 -6.70
C PHE A 323 -5.63 -21.23 -7.14
N ASP A 324 -6.59 -21.94 -6.52
CA ASP A 324 -6.89 -23.34 -6.80
C ASP A 324 -7.31 -23.61 -8.25
N ASN A 325 -7.83 -22.61 -8.94
CA ASN A 325 -8.24 -22.69 -10.34
C ASN A 325 -7.11 -22.30 -11.33
N ASP A 326 -5.92 -21.99 -10.84
CA ASP A 326 -4.80 -21.68 -11.72
C ASP A 326 -4.22 -22.95 -12.35
N SER A 327 -3.83 -22.84 -13.60
CA SER A 327 -3.22 -23.88 -14.43
C SER A 327 -2.08 -23.30 -15.25
N GLU A 328 -1.37 -24.11 -16.03
CA GLU A 328 -0.37 -23.60 -16.98
C GLU A 328 -0.97 -22.62 -17.97
N GLU A 329 -2.22 -22.85 -18.38
CA GLU A 329 -2.95 -21.96 -19.28
C GLU A 329 -3.16 -20.57 -18.68
N SER A 330 -3.39 -20.48 -17.34
CA SER A 330 -3.54 -19.17 -16.66
C SER A 330 -2.33 -18.27 -16.86
N PHE A 331 -1.11 -18.84 -16.85
CA PHE A 331 0.12 -18.08 -17.13
C PHE A 331 0.19 -17.66 -18.60
N GLN A 332 -0.17 -18.53 -19.52
CA GLN A 332 -0.15 -18.21 -20.95
C GLN A 332 -1.17 -17.12 -21.30
N MET A 333 -2.40 -17.24 -20.82
CA MET A 333 -3.44 -16.22 -21.02
C MET A 333 -2.99 -14.85 -20.49
N THR A 334 -2.33 -14.83 -19.33
CA THR A 334 -1.82 -13.60 -18.73
C THR A 334 -0.68 -13.00 -19.58
N TYR A 335 0.24 -13.82 -20.06
CA TYR A 335 1.32 -13.39 -20.95
C TYR A 335 0.77 -12.78 -22.24
N ASP A 336 -0.17 -13.47 -22.90
CA ASP A 336 -0.76 -13.02 -24.15
C ASP A 336 -1.48 -11.70 -23.96
N PHE A 337 -2.31 -11.58 -22.92
CA PHE A 337 -3.00 -10.34 -22.58
C PHE A 337 -2.02 -9.16 -22.38
N ILE A 338 -0.95 -9.37 -21.61
CA ILE A 338 0.06 -8.34 -21.35
C ILE A 338 0.73 -7.89 -22.65
N MET A 339 1.05 -8.83 -23.54
CA MET A 339 1.76 -8.56 -24.79
C MET A 339 0.86 -7.93 -25.86
N GLU A 340 -0.38 -8.39 -25.97
CA GLU A 340 -1.37 -7.88 -26.93
C GLU A 340 -1.82 -6.46 -26.57
N ASN A 341 -2.13 -6.24 -25.30
CA ASN A 341 -2.59 -4.96 -24.80
C ASN A 341 -1.45 -4.02 -24.38
N ARG A 342 -0.19 -4.45 -24.50
CA ARG A 342 1.00 -3.63 -24.27
C ARG A 342 0.99 -2.99 -22.88
N ILE A 343 0.65 -3.76 -21.82
CA ILE A 343 0.68 -3.29 -20.43
C ILE A 343 2.05 -2.70 -20.10
N ASP A 344 2.10 -1.46 -19.60
CA ASP A 344 3.34 -0.71 -19.43
C ASP A 344 4.25 -1.31 -18.36
N PHE A 345 3.70 -1.62 -17.20
CA PHE A 345 4.44 -2.16 -16.07
C PHE A 345 3.66 -3.30 -15.39
N PRO A 346 3.77 -4.54 -15.86
CA PRO A 346 3.14 -5.69 -15.20
C PRO A 346 3.78 -5.99 -13.85
N VAL A 347 2.97 -6.23 -12.82
CA VAL A 347 3.42 -6.65 -11.49
C VAL A 347 2.81 -8.02 -11.19
N PHE A 348 3.67 -8.96 -10.84
CA PHE A 348 3.26 -10.33 -10.51
C PHE A 348 3.37 -10.56 -9.02
N SER A 349 2.34 -11.17 -8.43
CA SER A 349 2.31 -11.53 -7.01
C SER A 349 1.75 -12.94 -6.81
N LEU A 350 2.13 -13.55 -5.71
CA LEU A 350 1.52 -14.79 -5.21
C LEU A 350 0.42 -14.42 -4.23
N VAL A 351 -0.72 -15.11 -4.35
CA VAL A 351 -1.80 -14.90 -3.39
C VAL A 351 -1.32 -15.26 -1.99
N THR A 352 -1.44 -14.29 -1.10
CA THR A 352 -1.01 -14.43 0.30
C THR A 352 -2.23 -14.30 1.20
N PRO A 353 -2.58 -15.36 1.94
CA PRO A 353 -3.68 -15.33 2.91
C PRO A 353 -3.29 -14.47 4.11
N PHE A 354 -3.62 -13.18 4.11
CA PHE A 354 -3.30 -12.30 5.22
C PHE A 354 -4.21 -12.57 6.43
N PRO A 355 -3.66 -12.56 7.67
CA PRO A 355 -4.44 -12.84 8.87
C PRO A 355 -5.67 -11.93 8.96
N GLY A 356 -6.76 -12.46 9.52
CA GLY A 356 -8.04 -11.75 9.68
C GLY A 356 -8.89 -11.64 8.40
N THR A 357 -8.38 -12.02 7.21
CA THR A 357 -9.19 -12.06 5.99
C THR A 357 -10.02 -13.35 5.91
N PRO A 358 -11.17 -13.37 5.20
CA PRO A 358 -11.90 -14.60 4.92
C PRO A 358 -11.02 -15.66 4.26
N TYR A 359 -10.20 -15.26 3.32
CA TYR A 359 -9.27 -16.16 2.60
C TYR A 359 -8.22 -16.80 3.53
N PHE A 360 -7.73 -16.08 4.54
CA PHE A 360 -6.85 -16.67 5.55
C PHE A 360 -7.54 -17.79 6.33
N ASN A 361 -8.78 -17.56 6.76
CA ASN A 361 -9.53 -18.56 7.53
C ASN A 361 -9.77 -19.83 6.71
N GLU A 362 -10.08 -19.69 5.43
CA GLU A 362 -10.22 -20.81 4.49
C GLU A 362 -8.90 -21.55 4.29
N MET A 363 -7.81 -20.82 4.05
CA MET A 363 -6.53 -21.39 3.67
C MET A 363 -5.65 -21.83 4.84
N LYS A 364 -5.97 -21.42 6.08
CA LYS A 364 -5.19 -21.72 7.29
C LYS A 364 -4.80 -23.20 7.45
N PRO A 365 -5.69 -24.18 7.20
CA PRO A 365 -5.31 -25.61 7.28
C PRO A 365 -4.30 -26.07 6.21
N ARG A 366 -4.11 -25.30 5.14
CA ARG A 366 -3.25 -25.63 4.00
C ARG A 366 -1.94 -24.87 4.00
N LEU A 367 -1.76 -23.89 4.94
CA LEU A 367 -0.54 -23.09 5.00
C LEU A 367 0.66 -23.96 5.35
N ARG A 368 1.74 -23.79 4.60
CA ARG A 368 3.01 -24.50 4.80
C ARG A 368 3.74 -24.03 6.06
N HIS A 369 3.52 -22.77 6.46
CA HIS A 369 4.12 -22.15 7.65
C HIS A 369 3.35 -20.90 8.06
N PHE A 370 3.62 -20.43 9.28
CA PHE A 370 3.09 -19.18 9.85
C PHE A 370 4.20 -18.16 10.11
N ASP A 371 5.20 -18.13 9.25
CA ASP A 371 6.26 -17.14 9.31
C ASP A 371 5.78 -15.83 8.68
N TRP A 372 5.45 -14.83 9.52
CA TRP A 372 4.97 -13.54 9.04
C TRP A 372 5.91 -12.82 8.09
N ASP A 373 7.23 -13.06 8.19
CA ASP A 373 8.20 -12.47 7.28
C ASP A 373 8.01 -12.93 5.82
N LYS A 374 7.35 -14.07 5.63
CA LYS A 374 7.04 -14.63 4.31
C LYS A 374 5.63 -14.27 3.80
N PHE A 375 4.82 -13.51 4.56
CA PHE A 375 3.52 -13.00 4.10
C PHE A 375 3.70 -11.71 3.31
N ASP A 376 4.42 -11.77 2.21
CA ASP A 376 4.93 -10.62 1.46
C ASP A 376 4.46 -10.56 0.00
N THR A 377 3.52 -11.42 -0.39
CA THR A 377 3.02 -11.58 -1.77
C THR A 377 4.02 -12.16 -2.77
N TYR A 378 5.19 -12.60 -2.29
CA TYR A 378 6.22 -13.24 -3.13
C TYR A 378 6.55 -14.66 -2.70
N HIS A 379 6.34 -15.03 -1.43
CA HIS A 379 6.55 -16.39 -0.99
C HIS A 379 5.34 -17.29 -1.26
N TYR A 380 5.63 -18.53 -1.59
CA TYR A 380 4.65 -19.58 -1.88
C TYR A 380 4.09 -20.17 -0.58
N MET A 381 2.84 -19.81 -0.27
CA MET A 381 2.25 -20.09 1.03
C MET A 381 1.55 -21.46 1.13
N PHE A 382 1.06 -22.00 0.03
CA PHE A 382 0.33 -23.26 -0.04
C PHE A 382 0.31 -23.78 -1.48
N GLU A 383 -0.01 -25.06 -1.67
CA GLU A 383 -0.12 -25.69 -2.98
C GLU A 383 -1.51 -25.47 -3.59
N PRO A 384 -1.63 -24.84 -4.78
CA PRO A 384 -2.87 -24.78 -5.54
C PRO A 384 -3.31 -26.15 -6.00
N LYS A 385 -4.63 -26.39 -6.12
CA LYS A 385 -5.16 -27.70 -6.56
C LYS A 385 -4.96 -27.98 -8.05
N GLY A 386 -4.93 -26.92 -8.87
CA GLY A 386 -4.89 -27.03 -10.34
C GLY A 386 -3.53 -27.35 -10.94
N ILE A 387 -2.44 -27.17 -10.16
CA ILE A 387 -1.07 -27.33 -10.66
C ILE A 387 -0.11 -27.65 -9.51
N GLY A 388 0.78 -28.62 -9.70
CA GLY A 388 1.76 -29.00 -8.69
C GLY A 388 2.81 -27.92 -8.45
N THR A 389 3.37 -27.89 -7.24
CA THR A 389 4.30 -26.85 -6.74
C THR A 389 5.45 -26.55 -7.70
N GLU A 390 6.16 -27.57 -8.18
CA GLU A 390 7.34 -27.41 -9.05
C GLU A 390 6.96 -26.69 -10.35
N LYS A 391 5.95 -27.22 -11.03
CA LYS A 391 5.46 -26.68 -12.30
C LYS A 391 4.90 -25.28 -12.15
N PHE A 392 4.19 -25.01 -11.05
CA PHE A 392 3.68 -23.69 -10.72
C PHE A 392 4.81 -22.66 -10.60
N LEU A 393 5.82 -22.97 -9.79
CA LEU A 393 6.95 -22.05 -9.56
C LEU A 393 7.82 -21.85 -10.81
N GLU A 394 7.99 -22.90 -11.62
CA GLU A 394 8.64 -22.78 -12.93
C GLU A 394 7.90 -21.79 -13.85
N ASN A 395 6.58 -21.94 -13.98
CA ASN A 395 5.76 -21.06 -14.81
C ASN A 395 5.73 -19.63 -14.25
N PHE A 396 5.68 -19.47 -12.92
CA PHE A 396 5.73 -18.15 -12.29
C PHE A 396 7.04 -17.41 -12.53
N VAL A 397 8.17 -18.11 -12.51
CA VAL A 397 9.48 -17.53 -12.88
C VAL A 397 9.55 -17.28 -14.38
N LYS A 398 9.05 -18.21 -15.21
CA LYS A 398 9.06 -18.12 -16.66
C LYS A 398 8.33 -16.87 -17.16
N ILE A 399 7.08 -16.67 -16.73
CA ILE A 399 6.28 -15.51 -17.17
C ILE A 399 6.99 -14.18 -16.87
N GLN A 400 7.61 -14.05 -15.67
CA GLN A 400 8.34 -12.84 -15.29
C GLN A 400 9.55 -12.62 -16.22
N LYS A 401 10.34 -13.67 -16.50
CA LYS A 401 11.49 -13.60 -17.41
C LYS A 401 11.08 -13.25 -18.84
N GLU A 402 10.00 -13.83 -19.33
CA GLU A 402 9.51 -13.61 -20.68
C GLU A 402 8.97 -12.19 -20.85
N VAL A 403 8.08 -11.75 -19.95
CA VAL A 403 7.48 -10.40 -19.99
C VAL A 403 8.53 -9.31 -19.84
N TYR A 404 9.54 -9.51 -18.99
CA TYR A 404 10.63 -8.56 -18.80
C TYR A 404 11.86 -8.86 -19.67
N GLY A 405 11.78 -9.79 -20.60
CA GLY A 405 12.80 -9.99 -21.65
C GLY A 405 12.94 -8.77 -22.54
N GLY A 406 14.16 -8.48 -23.00
CA GLY A 406 14.44 -7.26 -23.77
C GLY A 406 13.53 -7.07 -24.99
N ARG A 407 13.25 -8.17 -25.74
CA ARG A 407 12.32 -8.12 -26.89
C ARG A 407 10.89 -7.80 -26.49
N ALA A 408 10.41 -8.36 -25.37
CA ALA A 408 9.08 -8.13 -24.85
C ALA A 408 8.92 -6.68 -24.36
N ILE A 409 9.91 -6.14 -23.65
CA ILE A 409 9.93 -4.73 -23.25
C ILE A 409 9.87 -3.82 -24.49
N MET A 410 10.74 -4.05 -25.48
CA MET A 410 10.73 -3.27 -26.71
C MET A 410 9.37 -3.30 -27.44
N ARG A 411 8.72 -4.47 -27.51
CA ARG A 411 7.40 -4.61 -28.12
C ARG A 411 6.33 -3.83 -27.36
N ARG A 412 6.27 -3.95 -26.03
CA ARG A 412 5.27 -3.28 -25.17
C ARG A 412 5.45 -1.76 -25.14
N MET A 413 6.71 -1.31 -25.14
CA MET A 413 7.06 0.10 -24.97
C MET A 413 7.27 0.85 -26.30
N LYS A 414 7.16 0.17 -27.46
CA LYS A 414 7.34 0.79 -28.78
C LYS A 414 6.39 1.99 -28.96
N GLY A 415 6.94 3.17 -29.28
CA GLY A 415 6.19 4.40 -29.52
C GLY A 415 5.72 5.11 -28.23
N LYS A 416 6.06 4.59 -27.06
CA LYS A 416 5.80 5.27 -25.78
C LYS A 416 6.97 6.19 -25.41
N PRO A 417 6.74 7.30 -24.67
CA PRO A 417 7.81 8.23 -24.31
C PRO A 417 8.86 7.55 -23.42
N LEU A 418 10.12 7.92 -23.61
CA LEU A 418 11.23 7.52 -22.73
C LEU A 418 11.09 8.23 -21.39
N ASN A 419 10.56 7.53 -20.42
CA ASN A 419 10.30 8.03 -19.07
C ASN A 419 10.73 7.01 -18.01
N TRP A 420 10.36 7.27 -16.76
CA TRP A 420 10.68 6.39 -15.63
C TRP A 420 10.12 4.96 -15.79
N VAL A 421 9.03 4.76 -16.55
CA VAL A 421 8.48 3.41 -16.82
C VAL A 421 9.46 2.55 -17.62
N TRP A 422 10.18 3.15 -18.58
CA TRP A 422 11.25 2.47 -19.29
C TRP A 422 12.36 2.02 -18.35
N LEU A 423 12.81 2.92 -17.45
CA LEU A 423 13.84 2.60 -16.47
C LEU A 423 13.41 1.48 -15.54
N ALA A 424 12.17 1.53 -15.05
CA ALA A 424 11.59 0.48 -14.22
C ALA A 424 11.57 -0.88 -14.94
N ASN A 425 11.16 -0.92 -16.20
CA ASN A 425 11.21 -2.15 -17.02
C ASN A 425 12.62 -2.71 -17.16
N LEU A 426 13.62 -1.84 -17.36
CA LEU A 426 15.03 -2.26 -17.48
C LEU A 426 15.59 -2.78 -16.14
N GLN A 427 15.19 -2.18 -15.03
CA GLN A 427 15.52 -2.69 -13.69
C GLN A 427 14.90 -4.08 -13.46
N MET A 428 13.62 -4.24 -13.82
CA MET A 428 12.93 -5.53 -13.74
C MET A 428 13.58 -6.58 -14.65
N ASN A 429 14.04 -6.22 -15.84
CA ASN A 429 14.80 -7.15 -16.69
C ASN A 429 16.06 -7.69 -16.00
N ARG A 430 16.80 -6.82 -15.30
CA ARG A 430 18.00 -7.25 -14.53
C ARG A 430 17.60 -8.17 -13.37
N PHE A 431 16.58 -7.80 -12.61
CA PHE A 431 16.07 -8.55 -11.47
C PHE A 431 15.57 -9.94 -11.89
N THR A 432 14.71 -10.02 -12.91
CA THR A 432 14.06 -11.28 -13.32
C THR A 432 15.06 -12.30 -13.89
N ARG A 433 16.20 -11.87 -14.43
CA ARG A 433 17.27 -12.80 -14.86
C ARG A 433 17.80 -13.65 -13.72
N ALA A 434 17.84 -13.13 -12.49
CA ALA A 434 18.36 -13.83 -11.32
C ALA A 434 17.32 -14.75 -10.66
N LEU A 435 16.03 -14.64 -11.01
CA LEU A 435 14.96 -15.41 -10.38
C LEU A 435 15.12 -16.90 -10.61
N LYS A 436 14.89 -17.67 -9.53
CA LYS A 436 14.85 -19.13 -9.51
C LYS A 436 13.62 -19.58 -8.72
N PRO A 437 12.98 -20.72 -9.06
CA PRO A 437 11.83 -21.25 -8.33
C PRO A 437 12.06 -21.34 -6.81
N ALA A 438 13.24 -21.80 -6.39
CA ALA A 438 13.59 -21.95 -4.96
C ALA A 438 13.57 -20.63 -4.15
N MET A 439 13.58 -19.47 -4.79
CA MET A 439 13.52 -18.18 -4.10
C MET A 439 12.13 -17.86 -3.54
N TYR A 440 11.11 -18.58 -3.97
CA TYR A 440 9.72 -18.39 -3.59
C TYR A 440 9.24 -19.36 -2.50
N LEU A 441 10.07 -20.34 -2.11
CA LEU A 441 9.81 -21.30 -1.06
C LEU A 441 10.30 -20.77 0.30
#